data_b67a6ffb4059409b70375f7b1686c899
#
_entry.id   b67a6ffb4059409b70375f7b1686c899
#
_cell.length_a   1.000
_cell.length_b   1.000
_cell.length_c   1.000
_cell.angle_alpha   90.00
_cell.angle_beta   90.00
_cell.angle_gamma   90.00
#
_symmetry.space_group_name_H-M   'P 1'
#
loop_
_entity.id
_entity.type
_entity.pdbx_description
1 polymer ?
#
loop_
_entity_poly.entity_id
_entity_poly.type
_entity_poly.pdbx_seq_one_letter_code
_entity_poly.pdbx_strand_id
1 'polypeptide(L)'
;MLRALTSTLRLPRPWRPLRTRSCASHGATGDPEIQVRALTGRDQGITEILMNRPSARNALGNILVSELLEALAQLREDQQVRVLLFRSGVKGVFCAGADLKEREQMSEAEVGIFVQRLRGLMNEIASSAVMGLIETTRGLLPGAGGTQRLPRCLGAALAKELIFTGRRLSGAQAQALGLVNHAVSQNEEGNAAYHRARELAQEILPQVDISSGMAIEGICYAQNIPTQDRLEGMAAFREKRPPRFVGK
;
A
#
# COMPACT_ATOMS: atom_id res chain seq x y z
N MET A 1 53.92 18.25 9.42
CA MET A 1 53.38 16.94 9.91
C MET A 1 51.94 16.84 9.51
N LEU A 2 51.65 16.18 8.39
CA LEU A 2 50.26 15.89 7.96
C LEU A 2 49.86 14.56 8.59
N ARG A 3 48.82 14.57 9.41
CA ARG A 3 48.14 13.35 9.91
C ARG A 3 47.12 12.91 8.86
N ALA A 4 47.37 11.73 8.27
CA ALA A 4 46.40 11.05 7.41
C ALA A 4 45.22 10.56 8.27
N LEU A 5 44.00 11.02 7.94
CA LEU A 5 42.77 10.47 8.43
C LEU A 5 42.38 9.27 7.57
N THR A 6 42.69 8.07 8.03
CA THR A 6 42.16 6.83 7.45
C THR A 6 40.70 6.66 7.86
N SER A 7 39.80 6.98 6.98
CA SER A 7 38.39 6.63 7.11
C SER A 7 38.25 5.14 6.77
N THR A 8 38.03 4.32 7.77
CA THR A 8 37.63 2.92 7.59
C THR A 8 36.21 2.85 7.06
N LEU A 9 36.08 2.61 5.76
CA LEU A 9 34.84 2.20 5.13
C LEU A 9 34.37 0.89 5.81
N ARG A 10 33.35 0.98 6.65
CA ARG A 10 32.66 -0.20 7.15
C ARG A 10 31.88 -0.80 5.98
N LEU A 11 32.33 -1.95 5.51
CA LEU A 11 31.56 -2.80 4.61
C LEU A 11 30.20 -3.09 5.24
N PRO A 12 29.10 -3.02 4.47
CA PRO A 12 27.81 -3.41 4.97
C PRO A 12 27.85 -4.86 5.44
N ARG A 13 27.34 -5.10 6.64
CA ARG A 13 27.25 -6.46 7.20
C ARG A 13 26.44 -7.33 6.24
N PRO A 14 26.87 -8.61 5.99
CA PRO A 14 26.09 -9.52 5.17
C PRO A 14 24.70 -9.67 5.76
N TRP A 15 23.68 -9.51 4.93
CA TRP A 15 22.27 -9.63 5.25
C TRP A 15 22.03 -11.01 5.88
N ARG A 16 21.57 -11.02 7.11
CA ARG A 16 20.98 -12.23 7.70
C ARG A 16 19.53 -12.26 7.22
N PRO A 17 19.08 -13.30 6.48
CA PRO A 17 17.67 -13.45 6.18
C PRO A 17 16.91 -13.37 7.51
N LEU A 18 15.86 -12.53 7.54
CA LEU A 18 14.89 -12.56 8.63
C LEU A 18 14.45 -14.01 8.76
N ARG A 19 14.99 -14.71 9.78
CA ARG A 19 14.43 -15.99 10.15
C ARG A 19 12.95 -15.72 10.34
N THR A 20 12.10 -16.55 9.75
CA THR A 20 10.70 -16.68 10.12
C THR A 20 10.65 -16.88 11.64
N ARG A 21 10.74 -15.79 12.39
CA ARG A 21 10.35 -15.80 13.77
C ARG A 21 8.84 -15.88 13.73
N SER A 22 8.33 -17.08 13.97
CA SER A 22 7.03 -17.24 14.56
C SER A 22 6.96 -16.21 15.68
N CYS A 23 6.17 -15.16 15.51
CA CYS A 23 5.87 -14.22 16.56
C CYS A 23 5.07 -15.00 17.60
N ALA A 24 5.78 -15.56 18.58
CA ALA A 24 5.17 -16.14 19.75
C ALA A 24 4.74 -14.99 20.66
N SER A 25 3.61 -14.36 20.34
CA SER A 25 2.85 -13.53 21.25
C SER A 25 1.84 -14.41 21.95
N HIS A 26 2.01 -14.56 23.22
CA HIS A 26 1.10 -14.99 24.27
C HIS A 26 -0.27 -15.55 23.81
N GLY A 27 -0.41 -16.88 23.83
CA GLY A 27 -1.68 -17.52 24.15
C GLY A 27 -2.59 -17.99 23.03
N ALA A 28 -2.19 -17.97 21.74
CA ALA A 28 -3.01 -18.56 20.68
C ALA A 28 -2.34 -19.83 20.12
N THR A 29 -2.96 -20.98 20.37
CA THR A 29 -2.56 -22.29 19.86
C THR A 29 -3.01 -22.51 18.41
N GLY A 30 -2.65 -21.59 17.48
CA GLY A 30 -3.01 -21.69 16.05
C GLY A 30 -1.83 -21.34 15.17
N ASP A 31 -1.82 -21.91 13.96
CA ASP A 31 -0.87 -21.49 12.92
C ASP A 31 -1.07 -20.01 12.58
N PRO A 32 0.01 -19.26 12.24
CA PRO A 32 -0.08 -17.85 11.88
C PRO A 32 -0.97 -17.66 10.63
N GLU A 33 -1.83 -16.66 10.69
CA GLU A 33 -2.76 -16.34 9.59
C GLU A 33 -2.10 -15.55 8.45
N ILE A 34 -0.87 -15.03 8.69
CA ILE A 34 -0.05 -14.42 7.64
C ILE A 34 1.35 -15.05 7.58
N GLN A 35 1.98 -14.89 6.42
CA GLN A 35 3.40 -15.17 6.23
C GLN A 35 4.05 -13.98 5.52
N VAL A 36 5.17 -13.50 6.07
CA VAL A 36 5.96 -12.40 5.49
C VAL A 36 7.21 -12.99 4.85
N ARG A 37 7.44 -12.67 3.58
CA ARG A 37 8.56 -13.20 2.81
C ARG A 37 9.21 -12.09 1.98
N ALA A 38 10.49 -11.80 2.25
CA ALA A 38 11.31 -11.01 1.35
C ALA A 38 11.65 -11.83 0.10
N LEU A 39 11.40 -11.28 -1.08
CA LEU A 39 11.74 -11.92 -2.34
C LEU A 39 13.21 -11.65 -2.69
N THR A 40 13.81 -12.51 -3.52
CA THR A 40 15.24 -12.46 -3.85
C THR A 40 15.46 -12.39 -5.36
N GLY A 41 16.71 -12.16 -5.77
CA GLY A 41 17.09 -12.08 -7.18
C GLY A 41 16.48 -10.85 -7.85
N ARG A 42 15.77 -11.03 -8.95
CA ARG A 42 15.10 -9.94 -9.69
C ARG A 42 14.03 -9.18 -8.88
N ASP A 43 13.54 -9.79 -7.82
CA ASP A 43 12.48 -9.26 -6.96
C ASP A 43 13.04 -8.70 -5.63
N GLN A 44 14.35 -8.56 -5.51
CA GLN A 44 14.94 -7.95 -4.32
C GLN A 44 14.39 -6.55 -4.07
N GLY A 45 13.93 -6.30 -2.85
CA GLY A 45 13.21 -5.09 -2.48
C GLY A 45 11.68 -5.25 -2.50
N ILE A 46 11.15 -6.37 -3.00
CA ILE A 46 9.73 -6.73 -2.85
C ILE A 46 9.59 -7.63 -1.62
N THR A 47 8.65 -7.31 -0.76
CA THR A 47 8.23 -8.18 0.35
C THR A 47 6.78 -8.61 0.16
N GLU A 48 6.55 -9.91 0.15
CA GLU A 48 5.23 -10.53 0.06
C GLU A 48 4.64 -10.72 1.46
N ILE A 49 3.39 -10.31 1.63
CA ILE A 49 2.55 -10.65 2.79
C ILE A 49 1.46 -11.58 2.29
N LEU A 50 1.58 -12.86 2.62
CA LEU A 50 0.60 -13.90 2.28
C LEU A 50 -0.42 -14.01 3.40
N MET A 51 -1.69 -13.73 3.11
CA MET A 51 -2.82 -13.99 4.00
C MET A 51 -3.34 -15.40 3.75
N ASN A 52 -3.40 -16.24 4.78
CA ASN A 52 -3.78 -17.65 4.66
C ASN A 52 -4.69 -18.11 5.80
N ARG A 53 -5.92 -17.62 5.81
CA ARG A 53 -7.00 -18.01 6.74
C ARG A 53 -8.16 -18.66 5.96
N PRO A 54 -8.00 -19.91 5.46
CA PRO A 54 -8.98 -20.53 4.55
C PRO A 54 -10.34 -20.76 5.21
N SER A 55 -10.38 -21.11 6.48
CA SER A 55 -11.62 -21.36 7.24
C SER A 55 -12.59 -20.18 7.28
N ALA A 56 -12.05 -18.94 7.24
CA ALA A 56 -12.80 -17.70 7.23
C ALA A 56 -12.66 -16.92 5.92
N ARG A 57 -12.12 -17.52 4.85
CA ARG A 57 -11.92 -16.87 3.55
C ARG A 57 -11.15 -15.54 3.65
N ASN A 58 -10.11 -15.51 4.49
CA ASN A 58 -9.32 -14.31 4.84
C ASN A 58 -10.19 -13.16 5.39
N ALA A 59 -11.28 -13.47 6.10
CA ALA A 59 -12.01 -12.43 6.83
C ALA A 59 -11.13 -11.82 7.90
N LEU A 60 -11.20 -10.50 8.04
CA LEU A 60 -10.43 -9.69 8.98
C LEU A 60 -10.97 -9.89 10.40
N GLY A 61 -10.43 -10.88 11.09
CA GLY A 61 -10.63 -11.14 12.52
C GLY A 61 -9.52 -10.51 13.36
N ASN A 62 -9.60 -10.68 14.67
CA ASN A 62 -8.65 -10.07 15.62
C ASN A 62 -7.20 -10.53 15.40
N ILE A 63 -6.98 -11.81 15.14
CA ILE A 63 -5.64 -12.38 14.94
C ILE A 63 -5.04 -11.83 13.64
N LEU A 64 -5.74 -11.98 12.52
CA LEU A 64 -5.27 -11.51 11.21
C LEU A 64 -4.96 -10.01 11.22
N VAL A 65 -5.83 -9.19 11.84
CA VAL A 65 -5.63 -7.73 11.97
C VAL A 65 -4.41 -7.40 12.83
N SER A 66 -4.18 -8.14 13.93
CA SER A 66 -3.01 -7.96 14.80
C SER A 66 -1.72 -8.28 14.06
N GLU A 67 -1.66 -9.44 13.42
CA GLU A 67 -0.49 -9.90 12.69
C GLU A 67 -0.14 -8.96 11.53
N LEU A 68 -1.15 -8.48 10.78
CA LEU A 68 -0.94 -7.50 9.71
C LEU A 68 -0.41 -6.17 10.23
N LEU A 69 -0.97 -5.63 11.33
CA LEU A 69 -0.49 -4.37 11.92
C LEU A 69 0.96 -4.51 12.43
N GLU A 70 1.29 -5.62 13.08
CA GLU A 70 2.63 -5.89 13.56
C GLU A 70 3.64 -6.03 12.40
N ALA A 71 3.28 -6.80 11.37
CA ALA A 71 4.11 -6.96 10.18
C ALA A 71 4.36 -5.62 9.49
N LEU A 72 3.34 -4.79 9.29
CA LEU A 72 3.48 -3.48 8.66
C LEU A 72 4.34 -2.53 9.48
N ALA A 73 4.22 -2.54 10.82
CA ALA A 73 5.07 -1.75 11.70
C ALA A 73 6.55 -2.14 11.58
N GLN A 74 6.86 -3.45 11.53
CA GLN A 74 8.23 -3.94 11.33
C GLN A 74 8.78 -3.59 9.95
N LEU A 75 7.98 -3.78 8.89
CA LEU A 75 8.39 -3.53 7.51
C LEU A 75 8.59 -2.05 7.19
N ARG A 76 7.94 -1.14 7.92
CA ARG A 76 8.13 0.30 7.80
C ARG A 76 9.55 0.74 8.18
N GLU A 77 10.16 0.08 9.16
CA GLU A 77 11.50 0.39 9.63
C GLU A 77 12.60 -0.29 8.78
N ASP A 78 12.22 -1.22 7.89
CA ASP A 78 13.16 -1.94 7.04
C ASP A 78 13.38 -1.20 5.72
N GLN A 79 14.53 -0.53 5.60
CA GLN A 79 14.93 0.22 4.41
C GLN A 79 15.18 -0.65 3.16
N GLN A 80 15.25 -1.97 3.30
CA GLN A 80 15.37 -2.90 2.18
C GLN A 80 14.02 -3.12 1.48
N VAL A 81 12.92 -2.81 2.16
CA VAL A 81 11.57 -2.96 1.61
C VAL A 81 11.21 -1.74 0.77
N ARG A 82 11.03 -1.95 -0.54
CA ARG A 82 10.64 -0.93 -1.51
C ARG A 82 9.19 -1.08 -1.95
N VAL A 83 8.71 -2.30 -2.02
CA VAL A 83 7.35 -2.63 -2.46
C VAL A 83 6.78 -3.72 -1.56
N LEU A 84 5.53 -3.54 -1.11
CA LEU A 84 4.76 -4.57 -0.40
C LEU A 84 3.75 -5.20 -1.35
N LEU A 85 3.75 -6.52 -1.40
CA LEU A 85 2.86 -7.31 -2.23
C LEU A 85 1.93 -8.13 -1.35
N PHE A 86 0.65 -7.76 -1.32
CA PHE A 86 -0.36 -8.55 -0.60
C PHE A 86 -0.88 -9.67 -1.47
N ARG A 87 -0.86 -10.89 -0.95
CA ARG A 87 -1.32 -12.09 -1.65
C ARG A 87 -2.31 -12.87 -0.79
N SER A 88 -3.31 -13.45 -1.43
CA SER A 88 -4.17 -14.45 -0.80
C SER A 88 -3.66 -15.87 -1.06
N GLY A 89 -3.58 -16.69 -0.04
CA GLY A 89 -3.39 -18.14 -0.14
C GLY A 89 -4.71 -18.89 -0.37
N VAL A 90 -5.84 -18.20 -0.31
CA VAL A 90 -7.16 -18.81 -0.45
C VAL A 90 -7.68 -18.64 -1.88
N LYS A 91 -7.96 -19.75 -2.56
CA LYS A 91 -8.44 -19.75 -3.95
C LYS A 91 -9.76 -19.00 -4.09
N GLY A 92 -9.83 -18.11 -5.08
CA GLY A 92 -11.06 -17.42 -5.48
C GLY A 92 -11.54 -16.31 -4.56
N VAL A 93 -10.73 -15.94 -3.54
CA VAL A 93 -11.03 -14.81 -2.66
C VAL A 93 -9.74 -14.14 -2.20
N PHE A 94 -9.72 -12.82 -2.23
CA PHE A 94 -8.64 -12.06 -1.63
C PHE A 94 -8.89 -11.88 -0.13
N CYS A 95 -10.02 -11.28 0.24
CA CYS A 95 -10.46 -11.07 1.60
C CYS A 95 -12.01 -10.99 1.62
N ALA A 96 -12.65 -11.65 2.58
CA ALA A 96 -14.11 -11.65 2.72
C ALA A 96 -14.68 -10.41 3.48
N GLY A 97 -13.82 -9.47 3.85
CA GLY A 97 -14.18 -8.30 4.66
C GLY A 97 -14.03 -8.56 6.17
N ALA A 98 -14.73 -7.80 7.02
CA ALA A 98 -14.68 -8.00 8.47
C ALA A 98 -15.29 -9.36 8.88
N ASP A 99 -14.69 -10.03 9.87
CA ASP A 99 -15.24 -11.28 10.41
C ASP A 99 -16.48 -10.99 11.27
N LEU A 100 -17.65 -11.24 10.66
CA LEU A 100 -18.92 -10.98 11.34
C LEU A 100 -19.20 -11.98 12.47
N LYS A 101 -18.66 -13.20 12.39
CA LYS A 101 -18.84 -14.20 13.45
C LYS A 101 -18.09 -13.82 14.72
N GLU A 102 -16.85 -13.32 14.58
CA GLU A 102 -16.11 -12.77 15.71
C GLU A 102 -16.81 -11.51 16.26
N ARG A 103 -17.30 -10.63 15.38
CA ARG A 103 -17.96 -9.38 15.80
C ARG A 103 -19.27 -9.61 16.56
N GLU A 104 -20.02 -10.65 16.23
CA GLU A 104 -21.25 -11.01 16.93
C GLU A 104 -21.01 -11.37 18.41
N GLN A 105 -19.81 -11.85 18.73
CA GLN A 105 -19.39 -12.25 20.08
C GLN A 105 -18.74 -11.12 20.87
N MET A 106 -18.49 -9.95 20.26
CA MET A 106 -17.86 -8.81 20.89
C MET A 106 -18.88 -7.94 21.62
N SER A 107 -18.49 -7.40 22.77
CA SER A 107 -19.20 -6.30 23.42
C SER A 107 -19.12 -5.02 22.58
N GLU A 108 -20.01 -4.06 22.83
CA GLU A 108 -20.01 -2.76 22.12
C GLU A 108 -18.66 -2.03 22.21
N ALA A 109 -18.00 -2.08 23.37
CA ALA A 109 -16.68 -1.48 23.56
C ALA A 109 -15.61 -2.17 22.72
N GLU A 110 -15.60 -3.51 22.65
CA GLU A 110 -14.67 -4.28 21.84
C GLU A 110 -14.89 -4.05 20.35
N VAL A 111 -16.13 -3.94 19.89
CA VAL A 111 -16.44 -3.56 18.50
C VAL A 111 -15.83 -2.19 18.17
N GLY A 112 -15.96 -1.20 19.07
CA GLY A 112 -15.37 0.12 18.89
C GLY A 112 -13.85 0.05 18.69
N ILE A 113 -13.15 -0.66 19.56
CA ILE A 113 -11.69 -0.88 19.49
C ILE A 113 -11.32 -1.61 18.20
N PHE A 114 -12.01 -2.69 17.86
CA PHE A 114 -11.75 -3.46 16.64
C PHE A 114 -11.91 -2.60 15.38
N VAL A 115 -12.95 -1.78 15.29
CA VAL A 115 -13.17 -0.88 14.14
C VAL A 115 -12.05 0.16 14.03
N GLN A 116 -11.55 0.69 15.14
CA GLN A 116 -10.40 1.61 15.12
C GLN A 116 -9.12 0.93 14.61
N ARG A 117 -8.83 -0.29 15.07
CA ARG A 117 -7.70 -1.09 14.57
C ARG A 117 -7.84 -1.39 13.08
N LEU A 118 -9.03 -1.75 12.63
CA LEU A 118 -9.30 -2.00 11.21
C LEU A 118 -9.12 -0.74 10.36
N ARG A 119 -9.54 0.43 10.85
CA ARG A 119 -9.25 1.73 10.20
C ARG A 119 -7.76 2.00 10.10
N GLY A 120 -7.01 1.77 11.19
CA GLY A 120 -5.55 1.89 11.21
C GLY A 120 -4.92 0.99 10.14
N LEU A 121 -5.25 -0.29 10.12
CA LEU A 121 -4.76 -1.24 9.12
C LEU A 121 -5.08 -0.78 7.69
N MET A 122 -6.31 -0.35 7.42
CA MET A 122 -6.70 0.12 6.09
C MET A 122 -5.97 1.41 5.68
N ASN A 123 -5.63 2.28 6.61
CA ASN A 123 -4.82 3.47 6.31
C ASN A 123 -3.39 3.11 5.91
N GLU A 124 -2.83 2.07 6.52
CA GLU A 124 -1.49 1.57 6.17
C GLU A 124 -1.45 0.90 4.78
N ILE A 125 -2.53 0.21 4.39
CA ILE A 125 -2.60 -0.57 3.12
C ILE A 125 -3.15 0.28 1.96
N ALA A 126 -3.82 1.39 2.20
CA ALA A 126 -4.85 2.04 1.39
C ALA A 126 -4.48 2.57 0.00
N SER A 127 -3.50 2.02 -0.70
CA SER A 127 -3.28 2.44 -2.09
C SER A 127 -3.74 1.44 -3.18
N SER A 128 -4.20 0.22 -2.88
CA SER A 128 -4.33 -0.78 -3.94
C SER A 128 -5.48 -1.80 -3.85
N ALA A 129 -6.45 -1.70 -2.96
CA ALA A 129 -7.45 -2.75 -2.79
C ALA A 129 -8.81 -2.43 -3.44
N VAL A 130 -9.33 -3.37 -4.24
CA VAL A 130 -10.71 -3.36 -4.78
C VAL A 130 -11.69 -3.68 -3.67
N MET A 131 -12.73 -2.85 -3.49
CA MET A 131 -13.74 -3.07 -2.44
C MET A 131 -15.13 -2.69 -2.93
N GLY A 132 -16.07 -3.64 -2.83
CA GLY A 132 -17.49 -3.32 -2.77
C GLY A 132 -17.85 -3.01 -1.31
N LEU A 133 -18.54 -1.91 -1.05
CA LEU A 133 -19.04 -1.54 0.27
C LEU A 133 -20.47 -2.08 0.43
N ILE A 134 -20.56 -3.35 0.79
CA ILE A 134 -21.84 -4.08 0.86
C ILE A 134 -22.52 -4.01 2.25
N GLU A 135 -21.94 -3.29 3.19
CA GLU A 135 -22.37 -3.24 4.59
C GLU A 135 -23.82 -2.78 4.74
N THR A 136 -24.28 -1.85 3.90
CA THR A 136 -25.66 -1.34 3.93
C THR A 136 -26.70 -2.41 3.63
N THR A 137 -26.37 -3.43 2.83
CA THR A 137 -27.26 -4.60 2.59
C THR A 137 -27.43 -5.48 3.81
N ARG A 138 -26.69 -5.21 4.89
CA ARG A 138 -26.71 -5.93 6.17
C ARG A 138 -27.08 -5.02 7.35
N GLY A 139 -27.60 -3.82 7.07
CA GLY A 139 -27.93 -2.84 8.10
C GLY A 139 -26.70 -2.24 8.82
N LEU A 140 -25.52 -2.31 8.20
CA LEU A 140 -24.27 -1.81 8.76
C LEU A 140 -23.74 -0.62 7.96
N LEU A 141 -22.86 0.19 8.59
CA LEU A 141 -22.10 1.23 7.89
C LEU A 141 -20.68 0.73 7.56
N PRO A 142 -20.09 1.16 6.43
CA PRO A 142 -18.69 0.87 6.10
C PRO A 142 -17.75 1.53 7.10
N GLY A 143 -17.41 0.82 8.18
CA GLY A 143 -16.65 1.35 9.33
C GLY A 143 -15.15 1.48 9.11
N ALA A 144 -14.59 0.76 8.12
CA ALA A 144 -13.14 0.72 7.84
C ALA A 144 -12.63 1.90 6.99
N GLY A 145 -13.35 3.01 6.91
CA GLY A 145 -12.97 4.21 6.17
C GLY A 145 -13.36 4.20 4.68
N GLY A 146 -14.14 3.21 4.23
CA GLY A 146 -14.64 3.13 2.86
C GLY A 146 -15.48 4.34 2.46
N THR A 147 -16.31 4.86 3.38
CA THR A 147 -17.11 6.09 3.17
C THR A 147 -16.28 7.33 2.88
N GLN A 148 -15.01 7.33 3.24
CA GLN A 148 -14.09 8.45 3.03
C GLN A 148 -13.19 8.24 1.81
N ARG A 149 -12.70 7.01 1.59
CA ARG A 149 -11.79 6.73 0.48
C ARG A 149 -12.51 6.61 -0.87
N LEU A 150 -13.66 5.92 -0.90
CA LEU A 150 -14.38 5.70 -2.15
C LEU A 150 -14.80 7.00 -2.85
N PRO A 151 -15.37 8.03 -2.15
CA PRO A 151 -15.70 9.31 -2.79
C PRO A 151 -14.47 10.07 -3.30
N ARG A 152 -13.31 9.88 -2.69
CA ARG A 152 -12.07 10.51 -3.15
C ARG A 152 -11.52 9.86 -4.42
N CYS A 153 -11.82 8.58 -4.64
CA CYS A 153 -11.44 7.86 -5.86
C CYS A 153 -12.42 8.07 -7.01
N LEU A 154 -13.74 8.02 -6.73
CA LEU A 154 -14.79 7.92 -7.75
C LEU A 154 -15.71 9.16 -7.83
N GLY A 155 -15.50 10.14 -6.96
CA GLY A 155 -16.45 11.24 -6.78
C GLY A 155 -17.65 10.86 -5.90
N ALA A 156 -18.31 11.87 -5.33
CA ALA A 156 -19.36 11.67 -4.32
C ALA A 156 -20.63 11.00 -4.86
N ALA A 157 -20.99 11.27 -6.11
CA ALA A 157 -22.23 10.73 -6.70
C ALA A 157 -22.18 9.21 -6.83
N LEU A 158 -21.15 8.69 -7.52
CA LEU A 158 -20.99 7.26 -7.75
C LEU A 158 -20.68 6.51 -6.43
N ALA A 159 -19.90 7.13 -5.54
CA ALA A 159 -19.62 6.53 -4.24
C ALA A 159 -20.89 6.36 -3.40
N LYS A 160 -21.79 7.35 -3.37
CA LYS A 160 -23.09 7.24 -2.70
C LYS A 160 -23.94 6.12 -3.30
N GLU A 161 -24.03 6.04 -4.63
CA GLU A 161 -24.75 4.97 -5.31
C GLU A 161 -24.22 3.60 -4.86
N LEU A 162 -22.89 3.39 -4.95
CA LEU A 162 -22.28 2.12 -4.59
C LEU A 162 -22.45 1.75 -3.11
N ILE A 163 -22.38 2.74 -2.20
CA ILE A 163 -22.54 2.53 -0.77
C ILE A 163 -24.02 2.19 -0.45
N PHE A 164 -24.96 2.97 -0.96
CA PHE A 164 -26.38 2.80 -0.61
C PHE A 164 -26.97 1.55 -1.24
N THR A 165 -26.54 1.18 -2.45
CA THR A 165 -27.03 -0.04 -3.11
C THR A 165 -26.27 -1.29 -2.66
N GLY A 166 -25.08 -1.14 -2.06
CA GLY A 166 -24.17 -2.25 -1.79
C GLY A 166 -23.72 -3.01 -3.03
N ARG A 167 -23.79 -2.37 -4.20
CA ARG A 167 -23.43 -2.98 -5.48
C ARG A 167 -21.97 -3.41 -5.50
N ARG A 168 -21.75 -4.61 -6.03
CA ARG A 168 -20.40 -5.16 -6.26
C ARG A 168 -19.95 -4.83 -7.67
N LEU A 169 -18.69 -4.47 -7.82
CA LEU A 169 -18.05 -4.24 -9.11
C LEU A 169 -17.21 -5.46 -9.51
N SER A 170 -17.27 -5.84 -10.77
CA SER A 170 -16.29 -6.75 -11.35
C SER A 170 -14.93 -6.04 -11.50
N GLY A 171 -13.85 -6.80 -11.65
CA GLY A 171 -12.52 -6.23 -11.91
C GLY A 171 -12.51 -5.27 -13.11
N ALA A 172 -13.14 -5.66 -14.23
CA ALA A 172 -13.23 -4.81 -15.42
C ALA A 172 -14.02 -3.52 -15.17
N GLN A 173 -15.13 -3.58 -14.41
CA GLN A 173 -15.88 -2.38 -14.02
C GLN A 173 -15.07 -1.49 -13.08
N ALA A 174 -14.35 -2.07 -12.13
CA ALA A 174 -13.50 -1.33 -11.21
C ALA A 174 -12.34 -0.63 -11.94
N GLN A 175 -11.74 -1.27 -12.95
CA GLN A 175 -10.72 -0.66 -13.80
C GLN A 175 -11.29 0.46 -14.66
N ALA A 176 -12.43 0.24 -15.31
CA ALA A 176 -13.09 1.26 -16.14
C ALA A 176 -13.47 2.52 -15.33
N LEU A 177 -13.78 2.37 -14.04
CA LEU A 177 -14.07 3.46 -13.13
C LEU A 177 -12.81 4.09 -12.49
N GLY A 178 -11.62 3.57 -12.74
CA GLY A 178 -10.38 4.06 -12.13
C GLY A 178 -10.22 3.68 -10.66
N LEU A 179 -10.99 2.69 -10.17
CA LEU A 179 -10.87 2.21 -8.81
C LEU A 179 -9.69 1.25 -8.62
N VAL A 180 -9.28 0.56 -9.68
CA VAL A 180 -8.08 -0.28 -9.75
C VAL A 180 -7.26 0.04 -10.99
N ASN A 181 -5.94 -0.14 -10.90
CA ASN A 181 -5.03 0.14 -12.01
C ASN A 181 -5.18 -0.89 -13.13
N HIS A 182 -5.33 -2.17 -12.77
CA HIS A 182 -5.41 -3.27 -13.71
C HIS A 182 -6.44 -4.31 -13.29
N ALA A 183 -7.17 -4.84 -14.27
CA ALA A 183 -7.97 -6.06 -14.15
C ALA A 183 -7.44 -7.06 -15.17
N VAL A 184 -7.05 -8.24 -14.71
CA VAL A 184 -6.51 -9.30 -15.55
C VAL A 184 -7.45 -10.51 -15.55
N SER A 185 -7.56 -11.17 -16.71
CA SER A 185 -8.27 -12.43 -16.80
C SER A 185 -7.54 -13.48 -15.95
N GLN A 186 -8.30 -14.29 -15.22
CA GLN A 186 -7.72 -15.31 -14.37
C GLN A 186 -7.15 -16.44 -15.20
N ASN A 187 -6.01 -16.97 -14.79
CA ASN A 187 -5.41 -18.19 -15.35
C ASN A 187 -5.92 -19.44 -14.60
N GLU A 188 -5.53 -20.63 -15.11
CA GLU A 188 -5.95 -21.91 -14.53
C GLU A 188 -5.46 -22.08 -13.07
N GLU A 189 -4.29 -21.52 -12.74
CA GLU A 189 -3.71 -21.59 -11.41
C GLU A 189 -4.39 -20.62 -10.42
N GLY A 190 -5.15 -19.63 -10.90
CA GLY A 190 -5.83 -18.65 -10.06
C GLY A 190 -4.90 -17.56 -9.52
N ASN A 191 -3.74 -17.31 -10.14
CA ASN A 191 -2.70 -16.38 -9.66
C ASN A 191 -2.34 -15.25 -10.66
N ALA A 192 -3.12 -15.04 -11.72
CA ALA A 192 -2.84 -14.04 -12.74
C ALA A 192 -2.68 -12.62 -12.17
N ALA A 193 -3.53 -12.23 -11.23
CA ALA A 193 -3.43 -10.92 -10.56
C ALA A 193 -2.12 -10.76 -9.78
N TYR A 194 -1.63 -11.84 -9.14
CA TYR A 194 -0.35 -11.84 -8.45
C TYR A 194 0.82 -11.62 -9.43
N HIS A 195 0.82 -12.30 -10.57
CA HIS A 195 1.86 -12.13 -11.58
C HIS A 195 1.88 -10.69 -12.10
N ARG A 196 0.71 -10.12 -12.43
CA ARG A 196 0.63 -8.71 -12.87
C ARG A 196 1.09 -7.71 -11.79
N ALA A 197 0.71 -7.95 -10.54
CA ALA A 197 1.16 -7.12 -9.43
C ALA A 197 2.70 -7.20 -9.22
N ARG A 198 3.28 -8.39 -9.40
CA ARG A 198 4.73 -8.59 -9.32
C ARG A 198 5.47 -7.89 -10.47
N GLU A 199 4.94 -7.95 -11.70
CA GLU A 199 5.48 -7.21 -12.84
C GLU A 199 5.48 -5.70 -12.55
N LEU A 200 4.36 -5.15 -12.08
CA LEU A 200 4.26 -3.75 -11.70
C LEU A 200 5.25 -3.38 -10.59
N ALA A 201 5.42 -4.26 -9.60
CA ALA A 201 6.42 -4.05 -8.55
C ALA A 201 7.84 -4.00 -9.11
N GLN A 202 8.17 -4.86 -10.09
CA GLN A 202 9.47 -4.82 -10.79
C GLN A 202 9.67 -3.55 -11.61
N GLU A 203 8.60 -2.97 -12.16
CA GLU A 203 8.64 -1.67 -12.84
C GLU A 203 8.91 -0.51 -11.86
N ILE A 204 8.44 -0.62 -10.61
CA ILE A 204 8.61 0.40 -9.56
C ILE A 204 10.01 0.33 -8.93
N LEU A 205 10.56 -0.85 -8.74
CA LEU A 205 11.84 -1.05 -8.03
C LEU A 205 13.01 -0.18 -8.53
N PRO A 206 13.20 0.03 -9.85
CA PRO A 206 14.27 0.86 -10.37
C PRO A 206 14.06 2.35 -10.15
N GLN A 207 12.86 2.78 -9.79
CA GLN A 207 12.54 4.21 -9.66
C GLN A 207 13.15 4.79 -8.38
N VAL A 208 13.51 6.07 -8.47
CA VAL A 208 14.04 6.82 -7.32
C VAL A 208 12.93 6.99 -6.29
N ASP A 209 13.25 6.83 -5.01
CA ASP A 209 12.31 7.16 -3.95
C ASP A 209 11.99 8.67 -3.93
N ILE A 210 10.85 9.05 -3.34
CA ILE A 210 10.38 10.43 -3.41
C ILE A 210 11.34 11.41 -2.73
N SER A 211 12.02 11.01 -1.66
CA SER A 211 12.97 11.88 -0.93
C SER A 211 14.19 12.19 -1.81
N SER A 212 14.73 11.18 -2.46
CA SER A 212 15.84 11.33 -3.42
C SER A 212 15.40 12.12 -4.64
N GLY A 213 14.17 11.86 -5.16
CA GLY A 213 13.59 12.62 -6.27
C GLY A 213 13.45 14.11 -5.94
N MET A 214 12.93 14.44 -4.77
CA MET A 214 12.80 15.83 -4.30
C MET A 214 14.16 16.50 -4.05
N ALA A 215 15.16 15.76 -3.58
CA ALA A 215 16.53 16.29 -3.44
C ALA A 215 17.14 16.62 -4.81
N ILE A 216 16.96 15.75 -5.81
CA ILE A 216 17.40 16.01 -7.20
C ILE A 216 16.67 17.22 -7.78
N GLU A 217 15.35 17.30 -7.59
CA GLU A 217 14.53 18.46 -8.00
C GLU A 217 15.06 19.75 -7.38
N GLY A 218 15.35 19.74 -6.07
CA GLY A 218 15.92 20.91 -5.37
C GLY A 218 17.28 21.35 -5.94
N ILE A 219 18.15 20.39 -6.29
CA ILE A 219 19.43 20.69 -6.95
C ILE A 219 19.21 21.29 -8.33
N CYS A 220 18.32 20.72 -9.14
CA CYS A 220 17.97 21.25 -10.47
C CYS A 220 17.34 22.63 -10.39
N TYR A 221 16.47 22.85 -9.40
CA TYR A 221 15.85 24.15 -9.18
C TYR A 221 16.89 25.21 -8.77
N ALA A 222 17.85 24.83 -7.90
CA ALA A 222 18.94 25.72 -7.50
C ALA A 222 19.78 26.21 -8.70
N GLN A 223 19.97 25.33 -9.70
CA GLN A 223 20.67 25.71 -10.95
C GLN A 223 19.88 26.72 -11.79
N ASN A 224 18.57 26.73 -11.72
CA ASN A 224 17.73 27.66 -12.42
C ASN A 224 17.70 29.06 -11.76
N ILE A 225 17.92 29.16 -10.45
CA ILE A 225 17.84 30.42 -9.71
C ILE A 225 18.70 31.54 -10.30
N PRO A 226 19.99 31.31 -10.67
CA PRO A 226 20.87 32.37 -11.18
C PRO A 226 20.64 32.69 -12.66
N THR A 227 19.75 32.02 -13.38
CA THR A 227 19.59 32.19 -14.82
C THR A 227 18.94 33.54 -15.19
N GLN A 228 19.37 34.10 -16.30
CA GLN A 228 18.77 35.31 -16.88
C GLN A 228 17.33 35.04 -17.34
N ASP A 229 17.06 33.85 -17.87
CA ASP A 229 15.74 33.45 -18.31
C ASP A 229 14.72 33.38 -17.18
N ARG A 230 15.14 32.99 -15.98
CA ARG A 230 14.28 33.07 -14.79
C ARG A 230 13.91 34.53 -14.47
N LEU A 231 14.90 35.43 -14.50
CA LEU A 231 14.66 36.86 -14.22
C LEU A 231 13.75 37.47 -15.30
N GLU A 232 13.99 37.14 -16.56
CA GLU A 232 13.15 37.56 -17.68
C GLU A 232 11.72 37.02 -17.55
N GLY A 233 11.57 35.74 -17.20
CA GLY A 233 10.24 35.15 -17.00
C GLY A 233 9.44 35.87 -15.90
N MET A 234 10.07 36.20 -14.79
CA MET A 234 9.45 36.96 -13.70
C MET A 234 9.12 38.41 -14.10
N ALA A 235 9.99 39.07 -14.85
CA ALA A 235 9.75 40.42 -15.37
C ALA A 235 8.59 40.43 -16.37
N ALA A 236 8.61 39.51 -17.33
CA ALA A 236 7.56 39.35 -18.35
C ALA A 236 6.18 39.07 -17.72
N PHE A 237 6.13 38.20 -16.68
CA PHE A 237 4.91 37.93 -15.93
C PHE A 237 4.35 39.18 -15.24
N ARG A 238 5.21 39.95 -14.57
CA ARG A 238 4.84 41.21 -13.91
C ARG A 238 4.35 42.27 -14.89
N GLU A 239 5.02 42.35 -16.05
CA GLU A 239 4.71 43.32 -17.13
C GLU A 239 3.60 42.85 -18.07
N LYS A 240 3.06 41.62 -17.84
CA LYS A 240 2.00 41.00 -18.66
C LYS A 240 2.36 40.95 -20.16
N ARG A 241 3.60 40.66 -20.48
CA ARG A 241 4.11 40.49 -21.84
C ARG A 241 4.67 39.07 -22.04
N PRO A 242 4.80 38.62 -23.29
CA PRO A 242 5.52 37.37 -23.60
C PRO A 242 7.00 37.45 -23.15
N PRO A 243 7.56 36.39 -22.54
CA PRO A 243 8.98 36.33 -22.19
C PRO A 243 9.86 36.17 -23.43
N ARG A 244 11.12 36.62 -23.32
CA ARG A 244 12.15 36.47 -24.36
C ARG A 244 13.32 35.70 -23.77
N PHE A 245 13.26 34.38 -23.80
CA PHE A 245 14.28 33.50 -23.26
C PHE A 245 15.50 33.41 -24.18
N VAL A 246 16.68 33.39 -23.61
CA VAL A 246 17.97 33.31 -24.31
C VAL A 246 18.79 32.05 -24.00
N GLY A 247 18.29 31.16 -23.11
CA GLY A 247 18.93 29.92 -22.73
C GLY A 247 20.11 30.11 -21.76
N LYS A 248 20.11 31.16 -20.95
CA LYS A 248 21.21 31.50 -20.02
C LYS A 248 20.69 31.80 -18.62
#